data_15e68b5da0ae74e55d33067000a6839a
#
_entry.id   15e68b5da0ae74e55d33067000a6839a
#
_cell.length_a   1.000
_cell.length_b   1.000
_cell.length_c   1.000
_cell.angle_alpha   90.00
_cell.angle_beta   90.00
_cell.angle_gamma   90.00
#
_symmetry.space_group_name_H-M   'P 1'
#
loop_
_entity.id
_entity.type
_entity.pdbx_description
1 polymer ?
#
loop_
_entity_poly.entity_id
_entity_poly.type
_entity_poly.pdbx_seq_one_letter_code
_entity_poly.pdbx_strand_id
1 'polypeptide(L)'
;MLYIWSYLKKYPKWLALNLFSAVLFVIVNLGLPTILARMIDEGINPRDVDRLYFWGWVMFAIILLGIVGRIILSYAVGQLTTTMVRDMRNDLYAKLQEYSHHEYEQIGVSSLVTRLTSDAFVLMQFADSMLKMGVITPLMMVSSVLLILTTSPSLAWIVAVSVPFLAVVVWYVAVKTRPLSEKQQKTLDHLNQFARENLTGLRVIRAFAREEFQEEKFAAENAVYAENSNKLFKLTGLTEPLFVQIIIAMIVAIVWFALDPLHDGSLKIGDLVAFIEYSFHALLSFLFLANLFTMYPRTAVSSRRLKEIMDMPISIDPNENGVTETASRGYLEFDNVTFAYPGETESPVLHNISFQAKPGETIAFIGSTGSGKSSLVQLIPRFYDVTLGKILVDGVDVRDYNLKALRQKIGFIPQKALLFTGTIAENLRYGKEDASVEELEQAADISQAKEFIDSREERFDTHLAEGGSNLSGGQKQRLSIARAVVKDPDIFIFDDSFSALDYKTDATLRKRLKEVTGDATVLIVAQRVGTIMDADQIIVLDQGEIVGRGTHDELMESNEIYREIANSQLDSPSLTEE
;
A
#
# COMPACT_ATOMS: atom_id res chain seq x y z
N MET A 1 17.34 -6.72 -1.55
CA MET A 1 18.49 -6.13 -0.83
C MET A 1 19.06 -4.91 -1.53
N LEU A 2 19.36 -4.96 -2.83
CA LEU A 2 19.83 -3.81 -3.61
C LEU A 2 18.85 -2.62 -3.52
N TYR A 3 17.54 -2.87 -3.45
CA TYR A 3 16.51 -1.84 -3.33
C TYR A 3 16.59 -1.07 -1.99
N ILE A 4 16.79 -1.76 -0.86
CA ILE A 4 17.03 -1.09 0.44
C ILE A 4 18.32 -0.28 0.39
N TRP A 5 19.39 -0.87 -0.16
CA TRP A 5 20.68 -0.22 -0.25
C TRP A 5 20.66 1.03 -1.14
N SER A 6 19.83 1.06 -2.21
CA SER A 6 19.70 2.24 -3.07
C SER A 6 19.19 3.48 -2.33
N TYR A 7 18.40 3.30 -1.28
CA TYR A 7 17.95 4.40 -0.41
C TYR A 7 18.96 4.73 0.70
N LEU A 8 19.51 3.72 1.37
CA LEU A 8 20.46 3.94 2.46
C LEU A 8 21.71 4.72 2.00
N LYS A 9 22.21 4.42 0.80
CA LYS A 9 23.38 5.10 0.23
C LYS A 9 23.17 6.61 -0.01
N LYS A 10 21.93 7.10 -0.03
CA LYS A 10 21.64 8.54 -0.12
C LYS A 10 22.08 9.30 1.13
N TYR A 11 22.35 8.60 2.26
CA TYR A 11 22.65 9.18 3.57
C TYR A 11 24.02 8.74 4.13
N PRO A 12 25.14 9.06 3.44
CA PRO A 12 26.46 8.54 3.82
C PRO A 12 26.93 9.00 5.20
N LYS A 13 26.55 10.21 5.64
CA LYS A 13 26.90 10.72 6.97
C LYS A 13 26.33 9.86 8.10
N TRP A 14 25.07 9.47 7.99
CA TRP A 14 24.42 8.61 8.98
C TRP A 14 24.95 7.18 8.94
N LEU A 15 25.30 6.66 7.74
CA LEU A 15 25.94 5.35 7.60
C LEU A 15 27.34 5.35 8.27
N ALA A 16 28.13 6.39 8.06
CA ALA A 16 29.44 6.52 8.69
C ALA A 16 29.32 6.62 10.21
N LEU A 17 28.34 7.37 10.72
CA LEU A 17 28.08 7.49 12.16
C LEU A 17 27.61 6.15 12.75
N ASN A 18 26.77 5.39 12.03
CA ASN A 18 26.35 4.05 12.41
C ASN A 18 27.55 3.11 12.53
N LEU A 19 28.42 3.07 11.50
CA LEU A 19 29.60 2.21 11.49
C LEU A 19 30.57 2.58 12.61
N PHE A 20 30.85 3.86 12.81
CA PHE A 20 31.69 4.35 13.90
C PHE A 20 31.15 3.92 15.27
N SER A 21 29.85 4.13 15.50
CA SER A 21 29.21 3.77 16.77
C SER A 21 29.15 2.24 16.98
N ALA A 22 29.02 1.46 15.89
CA ALA A 22 29.07 0.00 15.95
C ALA A 22 30.45 -0.51 16.36
N VAL A 23 31.52 0.05 15.77
CA VAL A 23 32.91 -0.27 16.18
C VAL A 23 33.14 0.11 17.63
N LEU A 24 32.74 1.32 18.05
CA LEU A 24 32.84 1.76 19.43
C LEU A 24 32.09 0.82 20.38
N PHE A 25 30.91 0.38 20.01
CA PHE A 25 30.11 -0.59 20.77
C PHE A 25 30.87 -1.92 20.96
N VAL A 26 31.52 -2.45 19.92
CA VAL A 26 32.32 -3.69 19.99
C VAL A 26 33.51 -3.50 20.89
N ILE A 27 34.25 -2.38 20.75
CA ILE A 27 35.40 -2.07 21.60
C ILE A 27 35.01 -2.00 23.07
N VAL A 28 33.90 -1.36 23.40
CA VAL A 28 33.42 -1.26 24.78
C VAL A 28 33.02 -2.63 25.34
N ASN A 29 32.22 -3.41 24.59
CA ASN A 29 31.73 -4.70 25.08
C ASN A 29 32.85 -5.74 25.29
N LEU A 30 33.87 -5.75 24.43
CA LEU A 30 35.02 -6.65 24.59
C LEU A 30 36.12 -6.05 25.47
N GLY A 31 36.17 -4.73 25.57
CA GLY A 31 37.10 -4.04 26.47
C GLY A 31 36.75 -4.20 27.95
N LEU A 32 35.47 -4.27 28.30
CA LEU A 32 35.05 -4.47 29.70
C LEU A 32 35.60 -5.76 30.31
N PRO A 33 35.45 -6.96 29.69
CA PRO A 33 36.08 -8.18 30.19
C PRO A 33 37.61 -8.10 30.27
N THR A 34 38.25 -7.42 29.27
CA THR A 34 39.71 -7.21 29.28
C THR A 34 40.16 -6.41 30.50
N ILE A 35 39.43 -5.33 30.83
CA ILE A 35 39.76 -4.49 32.01
C ILE A 35 39.48 -5.26 33.30
N LEU A 36 38.38 -6.01 33.36
CA LEU A 36 38.06 -6.85 34.49
C LEU A 36 39.19 -7.88 34.78
N ALA A 37 39.71 -8.49 33.71
CA ALA A 37 40.88 -9.38 33.84
C ALA A 37 42.08 -8.68 34.50
N ARG A 38 42.41 -7.47 34.03
CA ARG A 38 43.48 -6.68 34.62
C ARG A 38 43.20 -6.27 36.06
N MET A 39 41.96 -5.91 36.40
CA MET A 39 41.57 -5.64 37.78
C MET A 39 41.82 -6.84 38.69
N ILE A 40 41.54 -8.05 38.23
CA ILE A 40 41.75 -9.29 38.98
C ILE A 40 43.24 -9.56 39.11
N ASP A 41 44.00 -9.53 38.02
CA ASP A 41 45.38 -9.99 37.98
C ASP A 41 46.39 -8.98 38.55
N GLU A 42 46.12 -7.67 38.37
CA GLU A 42 47.05 -6.60 38.81
C GLU A 42 46.60 -5.90 40.11
N GLY A 43 45.28 -5.99 40.45
CA GLY A 43 44.73 -5.34 41.65
C GLY A 43 44.36 -6.33 42.74
N ILE A 44 43.47 -7.29 42.47
CA ILE A 44 42.91 -8.19 43.47
C ILE A 44 43.96 -9.23 43.93
N ASN A 45 44.57 -9.96 42.98
CA ASN A 45 45.49 -11.03 43.28
C ASN A 45 46.75 -10.54 44.06
N PRO A 46 47.40 -9.41 43.63
CA PRO A 46 48.55 -8.86 44.40
C PRO A 46 48.14 -8.03 45.64
N ARG A 47 46.83 -7.77 45.82
CA ARG A 47 46.23 -6.88 46.82
C ARG A 47 46.69 -5.43 46.69
N ASP A 48 46.97 -4.97 45.47
CA ASP A 48 47.33 -3.59 45.14
C ASP A 48 46.06 -2.73 44.97
N VAL A 49 45.76 -1.98 46.02
CA VAL A 49 44.53 -1.15 46.08
C VAL A 49 44.61 0.02 45.12
N ASP A 50 45.80 0.58 44.86
CA ASP A 50 45.96 1.72 43.94
C ASP A 50 45.68 1.30 42.49
N ARG A 51 46.18 0.14 42.06
CA ARG A 51 45.87 -0.42 40.75
C ARG A 51 44.40 -0.82 40.61
N LEU A 52 43.78 -1.31 41.68
CA LEU A 52 42.36 -1.64 41.68
C LEU A 52 41.51 -0.38 41.44
N TYR A 53 41.80 0.72 42.12
CA TYR A 53 41.10 2.00 41.85
C TYR A 53 41.38 2.54 40.46
N PHE A 54 42.62 2.45 39.97
CA PHE A 54 42.95 2.90 38.59
C PHE A 54 42.13 2.16 37.56
N TRP A 55 42.12 0.84 37.55
CA TRP A 55 41.33 0.04 36.60
C TRP A 55 39.82 0.22 36.80
N GLY A 56 39.36 0.45 38.03
CA GLY A 56 37.98 0.80 38.33
C GLY A 56 37.52 2.09 37.66
N TRP A 57 38.33 3.15 37.70
CA TRP A 57 38.06 4.40 37.01
C TRP A 57 38.10 4.26 35.47
N VAL A 58 39.04 3.46 34.93
CA VAL A 58 39.10 3.14 33.50
C VAL A 58 37.85 2.40 33.08
N MET A 59 37.41 1.41 33.84
CA MET A 59 36.17 0.67 33.59
C MET A 59 34.94 1.59 33.57
N PHE A 60 34.85 2.49 34.56
CA PHE A 60 33.77 3.47 34.64
C PHE A 60 33.75 4.42 33.41
N ALA A 61 34.92 4.91 33.01
CA ALA A 61 35.03 5.77 31.82
C ALA A 61 34.59 5.06 30.52
N ILE A 62 34.98 3.77 30.37
CA ILE A 62 34.59 2.95 29.22
C ILE A 62 33.07 2.68 29.22
N ILE A 63 32.47 2.45 30.38
CA ILE A 63 31.01 2.29 30.49
C ILE A 63 30.29 3.56 30.04
N LEU A 64 30.73 4.75 30.49
CA LEU A 64 30.17 6.02 30.06
C LEU A 64 30.32 6.22 28.55
N LEU A 65 31.48 5.91 27.99
CA LEU A 65 31.70 5.95 26.53
C LEU A 65 30.77 4.99 25.79
N GLY A 66 30.54 3.79 26.34
CA GLY A 66 29.61 2.79 25.80
C GLY A 66 28.16 3.28 25.77
N ILE A 67 27.71 3.94 26.85
CA ILE A 67 26.37 4.52 26.93
C ILE A 67 26.20 5.58 25.83
N VAL A 68 27.15 6.51 25.70
CA VAL A 68 27.13 7.55 24.66
C VAL A 68 27.13 6.90 23.27
N GLY A 69 28.02 5.94 23.03
CA GLY A 69 28.08 5.22 21.75
C GLY A 69 26.78 4.50 21.40
N ARG A 70 26.11 3.88 22.39
CA ARG A 70 24.82 3.21 22.21
C ARG A 70 23.68 4.18 21.88
N ILE A 71 23.66 5.35 22.51
CA ILE A 71 22.68 6.41 22.23
C ILE A 71 22.87 6.91 20.79
N ILE A 72 24.11 7.21 20.40
CA ILE A 72 24.43 7.67 19.03
C ILE A 72 24.05 6.62 18.00
N LEU A 73 24.38 5.34 18.25
CA LEU A 73 24.01 4.23 17.37
C LEU A 73 22.50 4.16 17.17
N SER A 74 21.73 4.17 18.26
CA SER A 74 20.27 4.08 18.21
C SER A 74 19.66 5.27 17.48
N TYR A 75 20.19 6.47 17.71
CA TYR A 75 19.75 7.68 17.01
C TYR A 75 20.08 7.63 15.51
N ALA A 76 21.31 7.26 15.15
CA ALA A 76 21.73 7.17 13.74
C ALA A 76 20.90 6.13 12.96
N VAL A 77 20.67 4.96 13.55
CA VAL A 77 19.84 3.91 12.92
C VAL A 77 18.38 4.37 12.79
N GLY A 78 17.83 4.97 13.85
CA GLY A 78 16.47 5.53 13.81
C GLY A 78 16.30 6.54 12.67
N GLN A 79 17.22 7.49 12.54
CA GLN A 79 17.19 8.49 11.45
C GLN A 79 17.34 7.84 10.07
N LEU A 80 18.25 6.89 9.91
CA LEU A 80 18.44 6.19 8.63
C LEU A 80 17.18 5.44 8.21
N THR A 81 16.61 4.64 9.10
CA THR A 81 15.49 3.75 8.75
C THR A 81 14.20 4.53 8.52
N THR A 82 13.90 5.53 9.34
CA THR A 82 12.69 6.35 9.18
C THR A 82 12.77 7.23 7.95
N THR A 83 13.94 7.85 7.67
CA THR A 83 14.12 8.66 6.47
C THR A 83 14.08 7.80 5.20
N MET A 84 14.72 6.63 5.22
CA MET A 84 14.66 5.65 4.13
C MET A 84 13.20 5.27 3.78
N VAL A 85 12.39 4.94 4.79
CA VAL A 85 10.99 4.53 4.56
C VAL A 85 10.12 5.70 4.12
N ARG A 86 10.35 6.90 4.66
CA ARG A 86 9.68 8.11 4.21
C ARG A 86 9.91 8.33 2.72
N ASP A 87 11.17 8.34 2.28
CA ASP A 87 11.51 8.59 0.89
C ASP A 87 10.97 7.48 -0.03
N MET A 88 11.09 6.22 0.41
CA MET A 88 10.54 5.08 -0.31
C MET A 88 9.02 5.20 -0.50
N ARG A 89 8.28 5.58 0.55
CA ARG A 89 6.83 5.78 0.46
C ARG A 89 6.45 6.96 -0.44
N ASN A 90 7.23 8.05 -0.39
CA ASN A 90 7.01 9.20 -1.26
C ASN A 90 7.23 8.84 -2.73
N ASP A 91 8.32 8.14 -3.04
CA ASP A 91 8.63 7.70 -4.42
C ASP A 91 7.55 6.72 -4.92
N LEU A 92 7.13 5.76 -4.07
CA LEU A 92 6.05 4.82 -4.40
C LEU A 92 4.72 5.55 -4.64
N TYR A 93 4.36 6.48 -3.75
CA TYR A 93 3.10 7.22 -3.89
C TYR A 93 3.11 8.11 -5.13
N ALA A 94 4.22 8.77 -5.42
CA ALA A 94 4.39 9.55 -6.65
C ALA A 94 4.21 8.66 -7.89
N LYS A 95 4.84 7.47 -7.90
CA LYS A 95 4.70 6.50 -8.99
C LYS A 95 3.25 6.03 -9.17
N LEU A 96 2.53 5.79 -8.08
CA LEU A 96 1.11 5.42 -8.14
C LEU A 96 0.23 6.52 -8.74
N GLN A 97 0.55 7.82 -8.53
CA GLN A 97 -0.21 8.91 -9.16
C GLN A 97 -0.02 8.99 -10.68
N GLU A 98 1.04 8.38 -11.22
CA GLU A 98 1.29 8.28 -12.66
C GLU A 98 0.52 7.12 -13.31
N TYR A 99 0.03 6.14 -12.53
CA TYR A 99 -0.65 4.95 -13.03
C TYR A 99 -1.96 5.29 -13.73
N SER A 100 -2.27 4.56 -14.79
CA SER A 100 -3.57 4.53 -15.41
C SER A 100 -4.54 3.61 -14.66
N HIS A 101 -5.77 3.56 -15.10
CA HIS A 101 -6.79 2.67 -14.52
C HIS A 101 -6.40 1.19 -14.60
N HIS A 102 -5.72 0.82 -15.68
CA HIS A 102 -5.27 -0.55 -15.93
C HIS A 102 -4.29 -1.05 -14.86
N GLU A 103 -3.25 -0.28 -14.53
CA GLU A 103 -2.29 -0.69 -13.51
C GLU A 103 -2.93 -0.82 -12.13
N TYR A 104 -3.89 0.07 -11.81
CA TYR A 104 -4.67 -0.03 -10.56
C TYR A 104 -5.51 -1.31 -10.50
N GLU A 105 -6.16 -1.69 -11.61
CA GLU A 105 -6.97 -2.91 -11.67
C GLU A 105 -6.10 -4.16 -11.60
N GLN A 106 -4.96 -4.18 -12.28
CA GLN A 106 -4.05 -5.31 -12.31
C GLN A 106 -3.50 -5.67 -10.94
N ILE A 107 -3.14 -4.68 -10.11
CA ILE A 107 -2.57 -4.92 -8.77
C ILE A 107 -3.67 -4.98 -7.71
N GLY A 108 -4.71 -4.19 -7.85
CA GLY A 108 -5.80 -4.00 -6.89
C GLY A 108 -5.46 -3.02 -5.77
N VAL A 109 -6.40 -2.12 -5.44
CA VAL A 109 -6.22 -1.04 -4.45
C VAL A 109 -5.80 -1.56 -3.08
N SER A 110 -6.40 -2.64 -2.59
CA SER A 110 -6.06 -3.24 -1.28
C SER A 110 -4.61 -3.74 -1.22
N SER A 111 -4.10 -4.30 -2.34
CA SER A 111 -2.71 -4.73 -2.47
C SER A 111 -1.76 -3.53 -2.49
N LEU A 112 -2.10 -2.45 -3.19
CA LEU A 112 -1.31 -1.21 -3.24
C LEU A 112 -1.19 -0.57 -1.85
N VAL A 113 -2.30 -0.48 -1.10
CA VAL A 113 -2.31 0.01 0.29
C VAL A 113 -1.40 -0.85 1.18
N THR A 114 -1.49 -2.19 1.07
CA THR A 114 -0.63 -3.11 1.83
C THR A 114 0.85 -2.90 1.49
N ARG A 115 1.19 -2.68 0.23
CA ARG A 115 2.56 -2.42 -0.23
C ARG A 115 3.08 -1.09 0.34
N LEU A 116 2.30 -0.01 0.31
CA LEU A 116 2.66 1.29 0.88
C LEU A 116 2.83 1.26 2.42
N THR A 117 2.09 0.40 3.10
CA THR A 117 2.07 0.34 4.57
C THR A 117 2.92 -0.80 5.11
N SER A 118 2.39 -2.01 5.07
CA SER A 118 2.96 -3.19 5.72
C SER A 118 4.27 -3.66 5.07
N ASP A 119 4.34 -3.71 3.72
CA ASP A 119 5.57 -4.15 3.04
C ASP A 119 6.71 -3.14 3.24
N ALA A 120 6.42 -1.83 3.16
CA ALA A 120 7.40 -0.79 3.47
C ALA A 120 7.89 -0.87 4.94
N PHE A 121 6.99 -1.20 5.88
CA PHE A 121 7.35 -1.39 7.29
C PHE A 121 8.24 -2.62 7.50
N VAL A 122 8.00 -3.72 6.80
CA VAL A 122 8.88 -4.91 6.83
C VAL A 122 10.30 -4.57 6.36
N LEU A 123 10.44 -3.75 5.32
CA LEU A 123 11.75 -3.29 4.86
C LEU A 123 12.44 -2.40 5.91
N MET A 124 11.67 -1.54 6.60
CA MET A 124 12.19 -0.71 7.68
C MET A 124 12.73 -1.56 8.84
N GLN A 125 11.95 -2.55 9.30
CA GLN A 125 12.38 -3.45 10.38
C GLN A 125 13.63 -4.23 10.01
N PHE A 126 13.72 -4.72 8.78
CA PHE A 126 14.90 -5.40 8.31
C PHE A 126 16.12 -4.49 8.21
N ALA A 127 15.95 -3.25 7.71
CA ALA A 127 17.02 -2.26 7.65
C ALA A 127 17.51 -1.89 9.05
N ASP A 128 16.61 -1.71 10.03
CA ASP A 128 16.95 -1.48 11.43
C ASP A 128 17.78 -2.63 12.00
N SER A 129 17.32 -3.86 11.81
CA SER A 129 18.03 -5.06 12.26
C SER A 129 19.39 -5.23 11.56
N MET A 130 19.46 -4.96 10.26
CA MET A 130 20.68 -5.04 9.48
C MET A 130 21.71 -3.99 9.92
N LEU A 131 21.30 -2.75 10.15
CA LEU A 131 22.18 -1.67 10.58
C LEU A 131 22.69 -1.85 12.03
N LYS A 132 21.88 -2.43 12.90
CA LYS A 132 22.27 -2.78 14.27
C LYS A 132 23.03 -4.11 14.31
N MET A 133 22.31 -5.22 14.09
CA MET A 133 22.87 -6.57 14.25
C MET A 133 23.76 -6.99 13.09
N GLY A 134 23.39 -6.67 11.84
CA GLY A 134 24.15 -7.06 10.66
C GLY A 134 25.54 -6.42 10.57
N VAL A 135 25.76 -5.29 11.25
CA VAL A 135 27.10 -4.64 11.36
C VAL A 135 27.83 -5.07 12.63
N ILE A 136 27.17 -4.98 13.79
CA ILE A 136 27.80 -5.26 15.09
C ILE A 136 28.18 -6.73 15.20
N THR A 137 27.30 -7.65 14.80
CA THR A 137 27.48 -9.08 15.06
C THR A 137 28.70 -9.69 14.36
N PRO A 138 28.96 -9.44 13.05
CA PRO A 138 30.20 -9.93 12.43
C PRO A 138 31.46 -9.34 13.05
N LEU A 139 31.45 -8.03 13.40
CA LEU A 139 32.56 -7.37 14.04
C LEU A 139 32.83 -7.99 15.43
N MET A 140 31.76 -8.20 16.21
CA MET A 140 31.84 -8.82 17.52
C MET A 140 32.39 -10.26 17.44
N MET A 141 31.87 -11.05 16.48
CA MET A 141 32.29 -12.43 16.28
C MET A 141 33.79 -12.51 15.92
N VAL A 142 34.23 -11.72 14.93
CA VAL A 142 35.64 -11.71 14.51
C VAL A 142 36.56 -11.24 15.67
N SER A 143 36.20 -10.15 16.35
CA SER A 143 36.99 -9.61 17.46
C SER A 143 37.04 -10.56 18.66
N SER A 144 35.91 -11.21 18.99
CA SER A 144 35.88 -12.22 20.07
C SER A 144 36.78 -13.42 19.75
N VAL A 145 36.72 -13.94 18.51
CA VAL A 145 37.60 -15.06 18.10
C VAL A 145 39.07 -14.67 18.14
N LEU A 146 39.44 -13.47 17.71
CA LEU A 146 40.82 -12.97 17.79
C LEU A 146 41.27 -12.88 19.25
N LEU A 147 40.45 -12.35 20.15
CA LEU A 147 40.76 -12.26 21.57
C LEU A 147 40.90 -13.66 22.25
N ILE A 148 40.02 -14.61 21.92
CA ILE A 148 40.10 -16.00 22.36
C ILE A 148 41.43 -16.62 21.96
N LEU A 149 41.85 -16.46 20.70
CA LEU A 149 43.12 -17.02 20.20
C LEU A 149 44.35 -16.36 20.81
N THR A 150 44.29 -15.08 21.16
CA THR A 150 45.39 -14.36 21.79
C THR A 150 45.49 -14.60 23.30
N THR A 151 44.35 -14.84 23.98
CA THR A 151 44.31 -15.05 25.43
C THR A 151 44.74 -16.49 25.81
N SER A 152 44.14 -17.50 25.16
CA SER A 152 44.50 -18.91 25.44
C SER A 152 44.21 -19.79 24.21
N PRO A 153 45.21 -20.00 23.33
CA PRO A 153 45.07 -20.90 22.16
C PRO A 153 44.74 -22.34 22.59
N SER A 154 45.20 -22.77 23.75
CA SER A 154 44.99 -24.14 24.28
C SER A 154 43.51 -24.43 24.61
N LEU A 155 42.70 -23.41 24.92
CA LEU A 155 41.27 -23.53 25.23
C LEU A 155 40.37 -23.18 24.04
N ALA A 156 40.93 -22.60 22.97
CA ALA A 156 40.13 -22.12 21.81
C ALA A 156 39.35 -23.23 21.11
N TRP A 157 39.79 -24.48 21.14
CA TRP A 157 39.10 -25.61 20.56
C TRP A 157 37.71 -25.85 21.18
N ILE A 158 37.51 -25.50 22.48
CA ILE A 158 36.19 -25.65 23.13
C ILE A 158 35.16 -24.78 22.43
N VAL A 159 35.52 -23.55 22.11
CA VAL A 159 34.65 -22.63 21.38
C VAL A 159 34.49 -23.09 19.93
N ALA A 160 35.56 -23.57 19.29
CA ALA A 160 35.54 -24.12 17.94
C ALA A 160 34.61 -25.34 17.80
N VAL A 161 34.38 -26.11 18.87
CA VAL A 161 33.41 -27.23 18.89
C VAL A 161 32.01 -26.73 19.26
N SER A 162 31.89 -25.78 20.19
CA SER A 162 30.59 -25.27 20.66
C SER A 162 29.82 -24.53 19.59
N VAL A 163 30.49 -23.74 18.73
CA VAL A 163 29.83 -22.97 17.64
C VAL A 163 29.18 -23.89 16.60
N PRO A 164 29.87 -24.88 16.01
CA PRO A 164 29.23 -25.84 15.09
C PRO A 164 28.10 -26.65 15.74
N PHE A 165 28.30 -27.04 17.02
CA PHE A 165 27.25 -27.76 17.76
C PHE A 165 25.99 -26.89 17.91
N LEU A 166 26.12 -25.62 18.27
CA LEU A 166 25.01 -24.66 18.28
C LEU A 166 24.38 -24.50 16.90
N ALA A 167 25.20 -24.40 15.84
CA ALA A 167 24.71 -24.30 14.47
C ALA A 167 23.83 -25.49 14.07
N VAL A 168 24.22 -26.71 14.45
CA VAL A 168 23.42 -27.93 14.21
C VAL A 168 22.09 -27.88 14.95
N VAL A 169 22.09 -27.46 16.21
CA VAL A 169 20.86 -27.32 17.03
C VAL A 169 19.92 -26.29 16.41
N VAL A 170 20.41 -25.11 16.05
CA VAL A 170 19.63 -24.05 15.40
C VAL A 170 19.07 -24.52 14.07
N TRP A 171 19.89 -25.15 13.25
CA TRP A 171 19.46 -25.72 11.97
C TRP A 171 18.37 -26.79 12.15
N TYR A 172 18.55 -27.71 13.08
CA TYR A 172 17.57 -28.75 13.39
C TYR A 172 16.21 -28.16 13.79
N VAL A 173 16.23 -27.19 14.71
CA VAL A 173 15.00 -26.50 15.13
C VAL A 173 14.37 -25.76 13.96
N ALA A 174 15.15 -25.03 13.17
CA ALA A 174 14.63 -24.29 12.01
C ALA A 174 13.96 -25.20 10.96
N VAL A 175 14.59 -26.33 10.63
CA VAL A 175 14.02 -27.31 9.68
C VAL A 175 12.71 -27.94 10.19
N LYS A 176 12.64 -28.23 11.49
CA LYS A 176 11.44 -28.84 12.11
C LYS A 176 10.32 -27.84 12.37
N THR A 177 10.62 -26.57 12.63
CA THR A 177 9.61 -25.53 12.87
C THR A 177 8.99 -25.00 11.59
N ARG A 178 9.73 -24.99 10.47
CA ARG A 178 9.24 -24.47 9.19
C ARG A 178 7.89 -25.07 8.76
N PRO A 179 7.70 -26.40 8.63
CA PRO A 179 6.42 -26.97 8.22
C PRO A 179 5.29 -26.69 9.24
N LEU A 180 5.62 -26.61 10.54
CA LEU A 180 4.64 -26.27 11.57
C LEU A 180 4.20 -24.81 11.47
N SER A 181 5.13 -23.91 11.19
CA SER A 181 4.84 -22.49 10.96
C SER A 181 3.99 -22.28 9.70
N GLU A 182 4.30 -22.99 8.60
CA GLU A 182 3.48 -22.97 7.38
C GLU A 182 2.06 -23.47 7.63
N LYS A 183 1.91 -24.55 8.43
CA LYS A 183 0.61 -25.10 8.80
C LYS A 183 -0.18 -24.16 9.71
N GLN A 184 0.48 -23.58 10.71
CA GLN A 184 -0.13 -22.57 11.58
C GLN A 184 -0.62 -21.36 10.77
N GLN A 185 0.20 -20.85 9.84
CA GLN A 185 -0.20 -19.72 9.01
C GLN A 185 -1.43 -20.04 8.15
N LYS A 186 -1.47 -21.21 7.51
CA LYS A 186 -2.64 -21.62 6.73
C LYS A 186 -3.92 -21.70 7.57
N THR A 187 -3.82 -22.27 8.80
CA THR A 187 -4.98 -22.30 9.71
C THR A 187 -5.41 -20.91 10.17
N LEU A 188 -4.47 -19.99 10.38
CA LEU A 188 -4.78 -18.60 10.70
C LEU A 188 -5.47 -17.89 9.54
N ASP A 189 -5.02 -18.13 8.30
CA ASP A 189 -5.64 -17.55 7.10
C ASP A 189 -7.08 -18.04 6.93
N HIS A 190 -7.36 -19.35 7.17
CA HIS A 190 -8.71 -19.92 7.19
C HIS A 190 -9.58 -19.28 8.28
N LEU A 191 -9.05 -19.13 9.50
CA LEU A 191 -9.77 -18.51 10.61
C LEU A 191 -10.11 -17.03 10.30
N ASN A 192 -9.18 -16.29 9.72
CA ASN A 192 -9.39 -14.90 9.30
C ASN A 192 -10.43 -14.78 8.18
N GLN A 193 -10.39 -15.69 7.20
CA GLN A 193 -11.39 -15.75 6.14
C GLN A 193 -12.77 -16.02 6.73
N PHE A 194 -12.90 -17.03 7.60
CA PHE A 194 -14.13 -17.36 8.26
C PHE A 194 -14.70 -16.19 9.08
N ALA A 195 -13.86 -15.53 9.88
CA ALA A 195 -14.27 -14.36 10.65
C ALA A 195 -14.77 -13.22 9.74
N ARG A 196 -14.08 -12.96 8.63
CA ARG A 196 -14.48 -11.93 7.65
C ARG A 196 -15.83 -12.27 7.01
N GLU A 197 -16.03 -13.50 6.57
CA GLU A 197 -17.29 -13.96 6.00
C GLU A 197 -18.45 -13.80 6.99
N ASN A 198 -18.24 -14.16 8.26
CA ASN A 198 -19.25 -14.01 9.31
C ASN A 198 -19.59 -12.54 9.60
N LEU A 199 -18.59 -11.67 9.71
CA LEU A 199 -18.80 -10.25 9.97
C LEU A 199 -19.51 -9.55 8.79
N THR A 200 -19.14 -9.92 7.56
CA THR A 200 -19.79 -9.40 6.36
C THR A 200 -21.19 -9.93 6.20
N GLY A 201 -21.41 -11.22 6.52
CA GLY A 201 -22.70 -11.92 6.42
C GLY A 201 -23.58 -11.83 7.66
N LEU A 202 -23.27 -10.97 8.65
CA LEU A 202 -23.96 -10.92 9.94
C LEU A 202 -25.49 -10.79 9.82
N ARG A 203 -25.98 -10.00 8.86
CA ARG A 203 -27.42 -9.83 8.61
C ARG A 203 -28.08 -11.15 8.16
N VAL A 204 -27.38 -11.94 7.34
CA VAL A 204 -27.87 -13.24 6.86
C VAL A 204 -27.89 -14.24 8.01
N ILE A 205 -26.81 -14.30 8.80
CA ILE A 205 -26.71 -15.20 9.96
C ILE A 205 -27.87 -14.95 10.93
N ARG A 206 -28.16 -13.67 11.25
CA ARG A 206 -29.29 -13.27 12.12
C ARG A 206 -30.66 -13.54 11.51
N ALA A 207 -30.81 -13.26 10.19
CA ALA A 207 -32.08 -13.52 9.51
C ALA A 207 -32.47 -15.00 9.50
N PHE A 208 -31.48 -15.90 9.51
CA PHE A 208 -31.70 -17.35 9.54
C PHE A 208 -31.49 -17.97 10.93
N ALA A 209 -31.30 -17.17 11.99
CA ALA A 209 -31.05 -17.63 13.37
C ALA A 209 -29.95 -18.72 13.46
N ARG A 210 -28.80 -18.48 12.80
CA ARG A 210 -27.71 -19.46 12.69
C ARG A 210 -26.46 -19.07 13.49
N GLU A 211 -26.60 -18.25 14.53
CA GLU A 211 -25.51 -17.79 15.38
C GLU A 211 -24.77 -18.96 16.04
N GLU A 212 -25.51 -19.86 16.68
CA GLU A 212 -24.96 -21.05 17.39
C GLU A 212 -24.16 -21.94 16.43
N PHE A 213 -24.68 -22.20 15.24
CA PHE A 213 -23.98 -22.98 14.20
C PHE A 213 -22.67 -22.33 13.79
N GLN A 214 -22.64 -21.00 13.65
CA GLN A 214 -21.42 -20.27 13.28
C GLN A 214 -20.42 -20.22 14.44
N GLU A 215 -20.90 -20.13 15.67
CA GLU A 215 -20.06 -20.18 16.88
C GLU A 215 -19.39 -21.55 17.03
N GLU A 216 -20.13 -22.64 16.87
CA GLU A 216 -19.56 -23.98 16.87
C GLU A 216 -18.51 -24.18 15.78
N LYS A 217 -18.80 -23.74 14.58
CA LYS A 217 -17.87 -23.83 13.45
C LYS A 217 -16.60 -23.02 13.69
N PHE A 218 -16.71 -21.79 14.21
CA PHE A 218 -15.57 -20.98 14.60
C PHE A 218 -14.74 -21.63 15.69
N ALA A 219 -15.40 -22.20 16.72
CA ALA A 219 -14.72 -22.88 17.82
C ALA A 219 -13.93 -24.10 17.32
N ALA A 220 -14.48 -24.88 16.36
CA ALA A 220 -13.77 -25.99 15.74
C ALA A 220 -12.51 -25.56 14.99
N GLU A 221 -12.60 -24.54 14.14
CA GLU A 221 -11.45 -23.99 13.39
C GLU A 221 -10.40 -23.40 14.34
N ASN A 222 -10.85 -22.68 15.38
CA ASN A 222 -9.97 -22.10 16.39
C ASN A 222 -9.24 -23.18 17.21
N ALA A 223 -9.88 -24.31 17.49
CA ALA A 223 -9.23 -25.43 18.15
C ALA A 223 -8.10 -26.02 17.29
N VAL A 224 -8.29 -26.16 15.98
CA VAL A 224 -7.24 -26.61 15.03
C VAL A 224 -6.06 -25.61 15.00
N TYR A 225 -6.35 -24.31 14.99
CA TYR A 225 -5.31 -23.27 15.07
C TYR A 225 -4.54 -23.35 16.38
N ALA A 226 -5.24 -23.50 17.52
CA ALA A 226 -4.62 -23.61 18.84
C ALA A 226 -3.72 -24.86 18.96
N GLU A 227 -4.16 -26.01 18.40
CA GLU A 227 -3.34 -27.23 18.37
C GLU A 227 -2.06 -27.06 17.55
N ASN A 228 -2.16 -26.48 16.35
CA ASN A 228 -0.99 -26.23 15.50
C ASN A 228 -0.03 -25.22 16.13
N SER A 229 -0.56 -24.17 16.77
CA SER A 229 0.23 -23.17 17.50
C SER A 229 0.95 -23.80 18.69
N ASN A 230 0.25 -24.67 19.45
CA ASN A 230 0.86 -25.36 20.59
C ASN A 230 2.03 -26.27 20.15
N LYS A 231 1.88 -27.01 19.04
CA LYS A 231 2.98 -27.83 18.47
C LYS A 231 4.18 -26.97 18.05
N LEU A 232 3.93 -25.85 17.43
CA LEU A 232 4.97 -24.90 17.02
C LEU A 232 5.68 -24.31 18.27
N PHE A 233 4.91 -23.76 19.22
CA PHE A 233 5.47 -23.11 20.40
C PHE A 233 6.23 -24.08 21.33
N LYS A 234 5.78 -25.34 21.46
CA LYS A 234 6.53 -26.38 22.19
C LYS A 234 7.91 -26.60 21.59
N LEU A 235 8.03 -26.60 20.27
CA LEU A 235 9.32 -26.83 19.60
C LEU A 235 10.19 -25.56 19.61
N THR A 236 9.62 -24.40 19.32
CA THR A 236 10.39 -23.13 19.35
C THR A 236 10.79 -22.75 20.78
N GLY A 237 9.96 -23.05 21.77
CA GLY A 237 10.25 -22.80 23.18
C GLY A 237 11.43 -23.60 23.75
N LEU A 238 11.86 -24.68 23.07
CA LEU A 238 13.07 -25.41 23.43
C LEU A 238 14.36 -24.71 23.01
N THR A 239 14.29 -23.74 22.11
CA THR A 239 15.50 -23.10 21.54
C THR A 239 16.31 -22.36 22.60
N GLU A 240 15.64 -21.54 23.43
CA GLU A 240 16.30 -20.75 24.47
C GLU A 240 16.91 -21.62 25.57
N PRO A 241 16.20 -22.61 26.19
CA PRO A 241 16.79 -23.52 27.14
C PRO A 241 17.99 -24.31 26.61
N LEU A 242 17.89 -24.82 25.35
CA LEU A 242 19.03 -25.53 24.73
C LEU A 242 20.23 -24.62 24.54
N PHE A 243 20.02 -23.38 24.09
CA PHE A 243 21.08 -22.40 23.94
C PHE A 243 21.78 -22.11 25.29
N VAL A 244 21.00 -21.87 26.34
CA VAL A 244 21.54 -21.63 27.70
C VAL A 244 22.34 -22.85 28.20
N GLN A 245 21.85 -24.08 27.98
CA GLN A 245 22.57 -25.30 28.38
C GLN A 245 23.88 -25.46 27.61
N ILE A 246 23.93 -25.11 26.33
CA ILE A 246 25.19 -25.15 25.54
C ILE A 246 26.22 -24.17 26.13
N ILE A 247 25.77 -22.95 26.47
CA ILE A 247 26.66 -21.96 27.13
C ILE A 247 27.16 -22.47 28.46
N ILE A 248 26.29 -23.00 29.33
CA ILE A 248 26.70 -23.54 30.63
C ILE A 248 27.69 -24.70 30.46
N ALA A 249 27.40 -25.63 29.55
CA ALA A 249 28.30 -26.75 29.25
C ALA A 249 29.67 -26.25 28.73
N MET A 250 29.70 -25.23 27.88
CA MET A 250 30.93 -24.59 27.40
C MET A 250 31.71 -23.96 28.56
N ILE A 251 31.03 -23.21 29.44
CA ILE A 251 31.69 -22.59 30.62
C ILE A 251 32.28 -23.66 31.53
N VAL A 252 31.53 -24.72 31.84
CA VAL A 252 32.03 -25.85 32.65
C VAL A 252 33.24 -26.51 32.00
N ALA A 253 33.22 -26.75 30.69
CA ALA A 253 34.35 -27.29 29.96
C ALA A 253 35.56 -26.35 30.01
N ILE A 254 35.35 -25.03 29.78
CA ILE A 254 36.44 -24.04 29.89
C ILE A 254 37.08 -24.08 31.25
N VAL A 255 36.30 -24.05 32.34
CA VAL A 255 36.81 -24.07 33.71
C VAL A 255 37.54 -25.39 33.98
N TRP A 256 36.98 -26.53 33.54
CA TRP A 256 37.60 -27.85 33.74
C TRP A 256 38.95 -27.97 33.02
N PHE A 257 39.04 -27.58 31.76
CA PHE A 257 40.30 -27.67 31.01
C PHE A 257 41.28 -26.50 31.29
N ALA A 258 40.83 -25.46 31.99
CA ALA A 258 41.70 -24.37 32.45
C ALA A 258 42.51 -24.73 33.73
N LEU A 259 42.18 -25.83 34.43
CA LEU A 259 42.87 -26.21 35.70
C LEU A 259 44.36 -26.40 35.51
N ASP A 260 44.80 -27.11 34.47
CA ASP A 260 46.23 -27.34 34.20
C ASP A 260 46.96 -26.04 33.82
N PRO A 261 46.47 -25.21 32.84
CA PRO A 261 47.07 -23.92 32.52
C PRO A 261 47.13 -22.92 33.70
N LEU A 262 46.14 -22.97 34.59
CA LEU A 262 46.16 -22.16 35.83
C LEU A 262 47.20 -22.65 36.81
N HIS A 263 47.35 -23.98 36.96
CA HIS A 263 48.35 -24.58 37.87
C HIS A 263 49.79 -24.31 37.40
N ASP A 264 50.01 -24.41 36.09
CA ASP A 264 51.32 -24.16 35.47
C ASP A 264 51.66 -22.66 35.35
N GLY A 265 50.71 -21.76 35.68
CA GLY A 265 50.91 -20.33 35.61
C GLY A 265 50.90 -19.75 34.16
N SER A 266 50.60 -20.57 33.16
CA SER A 266 50.48 -20.15 31.74
C SER A 266 49.20 -19.38 31.46
N LEU A 267 48.19 -19.50 32.32
CA LEU A 267 46.93 -18.74 32.28
C LEU A 267 46.71 -18.08 33.65
N LYS A 268 46.29 -16.81 33.64
CA LYS A 268 45.90 -16.10 34.86
C LYS A 268 44.41 -16.20 35.11
N ILE A 269 43.99 -15.96 36.35
CA ILE A 269 42.55 -16.01 36.72
C ILE A 269 41.75 -14.94 35.99
N GLY A 270 42.30 -13.74 35.86
CA GLY A 270 41.63 -12.66 35.08
C GLY A 270 41.46 -13.01 33.62
N ASP A 271 42.52 -13.61 33.01
CA ASP A 271 42.45 -14.05 31.60
C ASP A 271 41.39 -15.14 31.39
N LEU A 272 41.20 -16.06 32.36
CA LEU A 272 40.13 -17.06 32.31
C LEU A 272 38.74 -16.41 32.32
N VAL A 273 38.53 -15.42 33.19
CA VAL A 273 37.24 -14.69 33.24
C VAL A 273 36.98 -13.98 31.92
N ALA A 274 37.96 -13.28 31.36
CA ALA A 274 37.83 -12.63 30.08
C ALA A 274 37.57 -13.63 28.92
N PHE A 275 38.25 -14.80 28.94
CA PHE A 275 38.05 -15.86 27.95
C PHE A 275 36.60 -16.39 27.94
N ILE A 276 36.00 -16.59 29.12
CA ILE A 276 34.58 -16.99 29.25
C ILE A 276 33.66 -15.94 28.60
N GLU A 277 33.87 -14.66 28.89
CA GLU A 277 33.07 -13.57 28.36
C GLU A 277 33.22 -13.43 26.81
N TYR A 278 34.46 -13.54 26.27
CA TYR A 278 34.67 -13.54 24.82
C TYR A 278 33.97 -14.71 24.15
N SER A 279 34.01 -15.90 24.79
CA SER A 279 33.36 -17.10 24.29
C SER A 279 31.83 -16.95 24.27
N PHE A 280 31.27 -16.33 25.33
CA PHE A 280 29.86 -15.99 25.40
C PHE A 280 29.45 -15.03 24.27
N HIS A 281 30.21 -13.96 24.04
CA HIS A 281 29.96 -13.01 22.97
C HIS A 281 30.09 -13.65 21.57
N ALA A 282 31.01 -14.57 21.36
CA ALA A 282 31.15 -15.30 20.12
C ALA A 282 29.91 -16.16 19.80
N LEU A 283 29.39 -16.92 20.78
CA LEU A 283 28.18 -17.74 20.62
C LEU A 283 26.93 -16.87 20.43
N LEU A 284 26.79 -15.81 21.23
CA LEU A 284 25.64 -14.89 21.14
C LEU A 284 25.60 -14.19 19.77
N SER A 285 26.76 -13.83 19.24
CA SER A 285 26.88 -13.24 17.90
C SER A 285 26.37 -14.19 16.83
N PHE A 286 26.68 -15.48 16.92
CA PHE A 286 26.16 -16.48 16.01
C PHE A 286 24.62 -16.57 16.04
N LEU A 287 24.03 -16.53 17.23
CA LEU A 287 22.56 -16.55 17.39
C LEU A 287 21.89 -15.32 16.76
N PHE A 288 22.45 -14.14 16.97
CA PHE A 288 21.91 -12.90 16.38
C PHE A 288 22.01 -12.89 14.85
N LEU A 289 23.11 -13.41 14.31
CA LEU A 289 23.26 -13.56 12.86
C LEU A 289 22.22 -14.54 12.29
N ALA A 290 21.95 -15.65 12.97
CA ALA A 290 20.91 -16.60 12.58
C ALA A 290 19.52 -15.93 12.55
N ASN A 291 19.18 -15.10 13.55
CA ASN A 291 17.93 -14.35 13.57
C ASN A 291 17.78 -13.40 12.37
N LEU A 292 18.85 -12.72 11.96
CA LEU A 292 18.84 -11.85 10.79
C LEU A 292 18.50 -12.63 9.50
N PHE A 293 19.03 -13.84 9.36
CA PHE A 293 18.72 -14.72 8.22
C PHE A 293 17.25 -15.17 8.20
N THR A 294 16.59 -15.32 9.33
CA THR A 294 15.17 -15.68 9.39
C THR A 294 14.25 -14.56 8.88
N MET A 295 14.64 -13.30 8.99
CA MET A 295 13.90 -12.15 8.47
C MET A 295 14.04 -11.97 6.96
N TYR A 296 15.14 -12.48 6.37
CA TYR A 296 15.48 -12.27 4.96
C TYR A 296 14.40 -12.71 3.96
N PRO A 297 13.80 -13.92 4.03
CA PRO A 297 12.83 -14.37 3.03
C PRO A 297 11.60 -13.45 2.95
N ARG A 298 11.05 -13.05 4.09
CA ARG A 298 9.90 -12.13 4.15
C ARG A 298 10.24 -10.78 3.55
N THR A 299 11.40 -10.23 3.92
CA THR A 299 11.88 -8.95 3.39
C THR A 299 12.13 -9.00 1.88
N ALA A 300 12.66 -10.12 1.38
CA ALA A 300 12.89 -10.30 -0.05
C ALA A 300 11.57 -10.29 -0.86
N VAL A 301 10.51 -10.90 -0.32
CA VAL A 301 9.17 -10.86 -0.94
C VAL A 301 8.61 -9.45 -0.95
N SER A 302 8.61 -8.74 0.20
CA SER A 302 8.13 -7.36 0.29
C SER A 302 8.94 -6.43 -0.61
N SER A 303 10.27 -6.57 -0.65
CA SER A 303 11.15 -5.78 -1.53
C SER A 303 10.83 -5.99 -3.02
N ARG A 304 10.53 -7.23 -3.44
CA ARG A 304 10.14 -7.53 -4.81
C ARG A 304 8.80 -6.89 -5.17
N ARG A 305 7.81 -6.95 -4.26
CA ARG A 305 6.49 -6.33 -4.47
C ARG A 305 6.57 -4.80 -4.61
N LEU A 306 7.42 -4.15 -3.81
CA LEU A 306 7.63 -2.71 -3.92
C LEU A 306 8.36 -2.34 -5.21
N LYS A 307 9.36 -3.15 -5.59
CA LYS A 307 10.08 -2.95 -6.84
C LYS A 307 9.18 -3.15 -8.06
N GLU A 308 8.24 -4.10 -8.02
CA GLU A 308 7.24 -4.32 -9.05
C GLU A 308 6.45 -3.04 -9.37
N ILE A 309 6.04 -2.26 -8.34
CA ILE A 309 5.40 -0.95 -8.54
C ILE A 309 6.36 0.02 -9.24
N MET A 310 7.60 0.11 -8.79
CA MET A 310 8.56 1.08 -9.36
C MET A 310 8.96 0.76 -10.80
N ASP A 311 9.02 -0.53 -11.14
CA ASP A 311 9.44 -1.01 -12.46
C ASP A 311 8.27 -1.17 -13.44
N MET A 312 7.01 -1.11 -12.98
CA MET A 312 5.83 -1.29 -13.84
C MET A 312 5.76 -0.15 -14.88
N PRO A 313 5.69 -0.49 -16.16
CA PRO A 313 5.52 0.50 -17.21
C PRO A 313 4.14 1.17 -17.07
N ILE A 314 4.07 2.45 -17.39
CA ILE A 314 2.83 3.21 -17.43
C ILE A 314 2.22 3.00 -18.81
N SER A 315 0.96 2.54 -18.86
CA SER A 315 0.28 2.26 -20.14
C SER A 315 -0.14 3.53 -20.88
N ILE A 316 -0.40 4.64 -20.16
CA ILE A 316 -0.81 5.91 -20.73
C ILE A 316 0.33 6.93 -20.56
N ASP A 317 0.93 7.32 -21.67
CA ASP A 317 1.92 8.41 -21.69
C ASP A 317 1.23 9.75 -21.39
N PRO A 318 1.63 10.50 -20.35
CA PRO A 318 1.08 11.82 -20.04
C PRO A 318 1.35 12.88 -21.11
N ASN A 319 2.27 12.62 -22.04
CA ASN A 319 2.66 13.50 -23.14
C ASN A 319 2.88 14.96 -22.69
N GLU A 320 3.88 15.18 -21.85
CA GLU A 320 4.15 16.51 -21.25
C GLU A 320 4.31 17.64 -22.28
N ASN A 321 4.78 17.30 -23.50
CA ASN A 321 4.97 18.24 -24.61
C ASN A 321 3.78 18.29 -25.56
N GLY A 322 2.67 17.64 -25.22
CA GLY A 322 1.46 17.59 -26.05
C GLY A 322 0.74 18.92 -26.13
N VAL A 323 -0.32 18.95 -26.97
CA VAL A 323 -1.16 20.13 -27.18
C VAL A 323 -1.84 20.54 -25.87
N THR A 324 -1.77 21.81 -25.50
CA THR A 324 -2.38 22.36 -24.28
C THR A 324 -3.59 23.25 -24.59
N GLU A 325 -3.63 23.90 -25.76
CA GLU A 325 -4.70 24.82 -26.16
C GLU A 325 -5.20 24.50 -27.56
N THR A 326 -6.47 24.70 -27.81
CA THR A 326 -7.13 24.52 -29.12
C THR A 326 -7.97 25.73 -29.47
N ALA A 327 -8.16 25.97 -30.76
CA ALA A 327 -8.95 27.10 -31.27
C ALA A 327 -10.48 26.88 -31.11
N SER A 328 -10.93 25.64 -31.12
CA SER A 328 -12.34 25.23 -30.91
C SER A 328 -12.52 24.70 -29.48
N ARG A 329 -13.77 24.69 -29.01
CA ARG A 329 -14.14 24.19 -27.70
C ARG A 329 -15.36 23.27 -27.82
N GLY A 330 -15.22 22.05 -27.25
CA GLY A 330 -16.35 21.12 -27.10
C GLY A 330 -16.65 20.25 -28.33
N TYR A 331 -15.85 20.26 -29.38
CA TYR A 331 -16.02 19.31 -30.48
C TYR A 331 -15.44 17.94 -30.11
N LEU A 332 -16.24 16.88 -30.37
CA LEU A 332 -15.81 15.49 -30.12
C LEU A 332 -16.11 14.64 -31.37
N GLU A 333 -15.13 13.81 -31.77
CA GLU A 333 -15.30 12.88 -32.88
C GLU A 333 -14.65 11.51 -32.52
N PHE A 334 -15.42 10.46 -32.76
CA PHE A 334 -14.94 9.08 -32.79
C PHE A 334 -14.82 8.66 -34.26
N ASP A 335 -13.63 8.27 -34.69
CA ASP A 335 -13.34 7.84 -36.06
C ASP A 335 -12.87 6.38 -36.07
N ASN A 336 -13.77 5.47 -36.44
CA ASN A 336 -13.58 4.04 -36.55
C ASN A 336 -12.94 3.39 -35.30
N VAL A 337 -13.42 3.76 -34.10
CA VAL A 337 -12.84 3.34 -32.83
C VAL A 337 -13.21 1.90 -32.51
N THR A 338 -12.19 1.08 -32.33
CA THR A 338 -12.28 -0.27 -31.75
C THR A 338 -11.49 -0.31 -30.45
N PHE A 339 -12.07 -0.89 -29.42
CA PHE A 339 -11.45 -0.94 -28.10
C PHE A 339 -11.60 -2.31 -27.46
N ALA A 340 -10.48 -2.84 -26.99
CA ALA A 340 -10.39 -4.00 -26.09
C ALA A 340 -9.61 -3.60 -24.83
N TYR A 341 -10.02 -4.11 -23.68
CA TYR A 341 -9.24 -3.91 -22.44
C TYR A 341 -7.86 -4.55 -22.55
N PRO A 342 -6.82 -3.95 -21.92
CA PRO A 342 -5.50 -4.53 -21.92
C PRO A 342 -5.50 -5.97 -21.37
N GLY A 343 -4.92 -6.91 -22.13
CA GLY A 343 -4.94 -8.34 -21.83
C GLY A 343 -6.09 -9.14 -22.49
N GLU A 344 -7.10 -8.49 -23.05
CA GLU A 344 -8.26 -9.11 -23.73
C GLU A 344 -8.35 -8.69 -25.21
N THR A 345 -7.24 -8.54 -25.87
CA THR A 345 -7.16 -8.01 -27.25
C THR A 345 -7.93 -8.83 -28.30
N GLU A 346 -8.22 -10.11 -28.03
CA GLU A 346 -9.00 -10.98 -28.91
C GLU A 346 -10.53 -10.77 -28.80
N SER A 347 -10.99 -10.02 -27.78
CA SER A 347 -12.40 -9.80 -27.49
C SER A 347 -12.68 -8.30 -27.31
N PRO A 348 -12.73 -7.50 -28.37
CA PRO A 348 -13.03 -6.08 -28.27
C PRO A 348 -14.41 -5.85 -27.65
N VAL A 349 -14.50 -4.82 -26.81
CA VAL A 349 -15.76 -4.37 -26.17
C VAL A 349 -16.50 -3.35 -27.04
N LEU A 350 -15.74 -2.62 -27.90
CA LEU A 350 -16.29 -1.67 -28.86
C LEU A 350 -15.77 -1.98 -30.26
N HIS A 351 -16.65 -1.97 -31.26
CA HIS A 351 -16.35 -2.32 -32.63
C HIS A 351 -16.72 -1.16 -33.56
N ASN A 352 -15.72 -0.58 -34.22
CA ASN A 352 -15.88 0.36 -35.31
C ASN A 352 -16.88 1.53 -34.99
N ILE A 353 -16.75 2.11 -33.80
CA ILE A 353 -17.60 3.20 -33.34
C ILE A 353 -17.21 4.49 -34.05
N SER A 354 -18.21 5.13 -34.72
CA SER A 354 -18.02 6.41 -35.39
C SER A 354 -19.21 7.34 -35.15
N PHE A 355 -18.96 8.50 -34.56
CA PHE A 355 -19.95 9.56 -34.38
C PHE A 355 -19.23 10.90 -34.11
N GLN A 356 -19.99 11.98 -34.21
CA GLN A 356 -19.51 13.34 -33.92
C GLN A 356 -20.50 14.05 -33.01
N ALA A 357 -19.98 14.88 -32.11
CA ALA A 357 -20.72 15.81 -31.28
C ALA A 357 -20.21 17.23 -31.51
N LYS A 358 -21.10 18.15 -31.80
CA LYS A 358 -20.78 19.57 -31.97
C LYS A 358 -20.88 20.29 -30.63
N PRO A 359 -20.19 21.44 -30.49
CA PRO A 359 -20.36 22.29 -29.33
C PRO A 359 -21.83 22.60 -29.04
N GLY A 360 -22.24 22.45 -27.78
CA GLY A 360 -23.62 22.67 -27.34
C GLY A 360 -24.60 21.52 -27.60
N GLU A 361 -24.19 20.43 -28.30
CA GLU A 361 -25.04 19.26 -28.51
C GLU A 361 -25.08 18.33 -27.30
N THR A 362 -26.26 17.77 -27.05
CA THR A 362 -26.43 16.69 -26.06
C THR A 362 -26.54 15.35 -26.80
N ILE A 363 -25.59 14.46 -26.57
CA ILE A 363 -25.61 13.09 -27.10
C ILE A 363 -25.87 12.10 -25.99
N ALA A 364 -26.85 11.24 -26.18
CA ALA A 364 -27.18 10.19 -25.23
C ALA A 364 -26.79 8.80 -25.74
N PHE A 365 -26.33 7.94 -24.83
CA PHE A 365 -26.01 6.54 -25.12
C PHE A 365 -26.95 5.64 -24.33
N ILE A 366 -27.64 4.73 -25.03
CA ILE A 366 -28.54 3.74 -24.45
C ILE A 366 -28.22 2.35 -25.01
N GLY A 367 -28.60 1.31 -24.31
CA GLY A 367 -28.43 -0.09 -24.71
C GLY A 367 -28.42 -1.03 -23.50
N SER A 368 -28.36 -2.32 -23.76
CA SER A 368 -28.31 -3.36 -22.72
C SER A 368 -27.13 -3.22 -21.78
N THR A 369 -27.22 -3.85 -20.61
CA THR A 369 -26.07 -3.94 -19.70
C THR A 369 -24.96 -4.73 -20.38
N GLY A 370 -23.74 -4.20 -20.36
CA GLY A 370 -22.59 -4.83 -21.05
C GLY A 370 -22.42 -4.40 -22.52
N SER A 371 -23.27 -3.53 -23.09
CA SER A 371 -23.13 -3.05 -24.47
C SER A 371 -21.94 -2.10 -24.73
N GLY A 372 -21.11 -1.78 -23.75
CA GLY A 372 -19.90 -0.96 -23.91
C GLY A 372 -20.08 0.54 -23.64
N LYS A 373 -21.25 1.03 -23.16
CA LYS A 373 -21.52 2.45 -22.91
C LYS A 373 -20.50 3.14 -22.01
N SER A 374 -20.25 2.61 -20.83
CA SER A 374 -19.27 3.19 -19.90
C SER A 374 -17.85 3.09 -20.44
N SER A 375 -17.50 2.00 -21.13
CA SER A 375 -16.20 1.87 -21.79
C SER A 375 -15.98 2.96 -22.83
N LEU A 376 -17.01 3.28 -23.63
CA LEU A 376 -16.97 4.32 -24.65
C LEU A 376 -16.64 5.69 -24.04
N VAL A 377 -17.36 6.10 -23.00
CA VAL A 377 -17.17 7.43 -22.41
C VAL A 377 -15.87 7.54 -21.59
N GLN A 378 -15.32 6.43 -21.10
CA GLN A 378 -14.04 6.40 -20.40
C GLN A 378 -12.82 6.59 -21.33
N LEU A 379 -12.98 6.38 -22.63
CA LEU A 379 -11.92 6.63 -23.60
C LEU A 379 -11.69 8.14 -23.84
N ILE A 380 -12.70 8.98 -23.64
CA ILE A 380 -12.63 10.42 -23.92
C ILE A 380 -11.63 11.13 -22.99
N PRO A 381 -11.63 10.94 -21.63
CA PRO A 381 -10.63 11.48 -20.74
C PRO A 381 -9.30 10.69 -20.80
N ARG A 382 -9.18 9.77 -21.76
CA ARG A 382 -8.03 8.90 -21.96
C ARG A 382 -7.68 8.13 -20.67
N PHE A 383 -8.69 7.41 -20.12
CA PHE A 383 -8.43 6.43 -19.06
C PHE A 383 -7.82 5.15 -19.63
N TYR A 384 -8.09 4.88 -20.90
CA TYR A 384 -7.51 3.84 -21.75
C TYR A 384 -7.25 4.41 -23.15
N ASP A 385 -6.26 3.88 -23.84
CA ASP A 385 -6.04 4.17 -25.26
C ASP A 385 -6.85 3.22 -26.15
N VAL A 386 -7.30 3.70 -27.30
CA VAL A 386 -8.04 2.89 -28.27
C VAL A 386 -7.14 1.84 -28.93
N THR A 387 -7.71 0.69 -29.26
CA THR A 387 -6.98 -0.38 -29.97
C THR A 387 -6.79 -0.05 -31.45
N LEU A 388 -7.86 0.47 -32.10
CA LEU A 388 -7.83 0.93 -33.49
C LEU A 388 -8.66 2.23 -33.58
N GLY A 389 -8.38 3.04 -34.60
CA GLY A 389 -9.06 4.30 -34.82
C GLY A 389 -8.48 5.44 -33.98
N LYS A 390 -9.23 6.51 -33.84
CA LYS A 390 -8.84 7.70 -33.07
C LYS A 390 -10.05 8.42 -32.48
N ILE A 391 -9.81 9.14 -31.39
CA ILE A 391 -10.78 10.03 -30.76
C ILE A 391 -10.21 11.44 -30.84
N LEU A 392 -10.95 12.34 -31.44
CA LEU A 392 -10.56 13.74 -31.58
C LEU A 392 -11.39 14.60 -30.64
N VAL A 393 -10.71 15.41 -29.83
CA VAL A 393 -11.30 16.48 -29.04
C VAL A 393 -10.81 17.79 -29.65
N ASP A 394 -11.73 18.66 -30.04
CA ASP A 394 -11.41 19.92 -30.73
C ASP A 394 -10.52 19.74 -31.98
N GLY A 395 -10.68 18.60 -32.68
CA GLY A 395 -9.92 18.27 -33.89
C GLY A 395 -8.52 17.68 -33.63
N VAL A 396 -8.09 17.51 -32.38
CA VAL A 396 -6.80 16.94 -31.99
C VAL A 396 -7.02 15.56 -31.39
N ASP A 397 -6.20 14.57 -31.76
CA ASP A 397 -6.25 13.23 -31.19
C ASP A 397 -5.95 13.29 -29.68
N VAL A 398 -6.74 12.60 -28.86
CA VAL A 398 -6.56 12.57 -27.40
C VAL A 398 -5.16 12.10 -26.98
N ARG A 399 -4.45 11.35 -27.84
CA ARG A 399 -3.07 10.89 -27.61
C ARG A 399 -2.03 11.98 -27.82
N ASP A 400 -2.34 13.00 -28.61
CA ASP A 400 -1.46 14.13 -28.91
C ASP A 400 -1.59 15.28 -27.91
N TYR A 401 -2.58 15.23 -27.04
CA TYR A 401 -2.75 16.19 -25.94
C TYR A 401 -1.76 15.97 -24.81
N ASN A 402 -1.39 17.08 -24.14
CA ASN A 402 -0.98 17.01 -22.75
C ASN A 402 -2.15 16.46 -21.92
N LEU A 403 -1.97 15.35 -21.22
CA LEU A 403 -3.06 14.64 -20.54
C LEU A 403 -3.80 15.51 -19.50
N LYS A 404 -3.09 16.40 -18.82
CA LYS A 404 -3.68 17.34 -17.86
C LYS A 404 -4.57 18.35 -18.56
N ALA A 405 -4.11 18.89 -19.71
CA ALA A 405 -4.87 19.85 -20.51
C ALA A 405 -6.13 19.21 -21.10
N LEU A 406 -6.05 17.97 -21.64
CA LEU A 406 -7.21 17.22 -22.09
C LEU A 406 -8.24 17.06 -20.97
N ARG A 407 -7.79 16.57 -19.81
CA ARG A 407 -8.68 16.33 -18.67
C ARG A 407 -9.25 17.61 -18.08
N GLN A 408 -8.59 18.76 -18.22
CA GLN A 408 -9.16 20.06 -17.82
C GLN A 408 -10.40 20.42 -18.61
N LYS A 409 -10.46 20.06 -19.92
CA LYS A 409 -11.62 20.30 -20.81
C LYS A 409 -12.84 19.41 -20.50
N ILE A 410 -12.66 18.35 -19.69
CA ILE A 410 -13.68 17.31 -19.51
C ILE A 410 -14.15 17.29 -18.06
N GLY A 411 -15.44 17.45 -17.84
CA GLY A 411 -16.13 17.21 -16.56
C GLY A 411 -16.71 15.80 -16.53
N PHE A 412 -16.02 14.86 -15.89
CA PHE A 412 -16.44 13.46 -15.81
C PHE A 412 -17.20 13.17 -14.51
N ILE A 413 -18.43 12.72 -14.62
CA ILE A 413 -19.30 12.33 -13.50
C ILE A 413 -19.50 10.82 -13.55
N PRO A 414 -18.83 10.04 -12.65
CA PRO A 414 -18.91 8.59 -12.68
C PRO A 414 -20.24 8.06 -12.17
N GLN A 415 -20.58 6.84 -12.57
CA GLN A 415 -21.78 6.12 -12.13
C GLN A 415 -21.87 6.04 -10.60
N LYS A 416 -20.76 5.75 -9.94
CA LYS A 416 -20.66 5.70 -8.47
C LYS A 416 -19.94 6.95 -7.97
N ALA A 417 -20.69 7.87 -7.37
CA ALA A 417 -20.13 9.08 -6.81
C ALA A 417 -19.13 8.77 -5.67
N LEU A 418 -17.90 9.26 -5.84
CA LEU A 418 -16.84 9.18 -4.83
C LEU A 418 -16.59 10.57 -4.25
N LEU A 419 -16.70 10.67 -2.93
CA LEU A 419 -16.37 11.87 -2.17
C LEU A 419 -15.20 11.58 -1.23
N PHE A 420 -14.30 12.55 -1.10
CA PHE A 420 -13.16 12.45 -0.19
C PHE A 420 -13.52 12.92 1.20
N THR A 421 -12.83 12.40 2.20
CA THR A 421 -12.90 12.92 3.57
C THR A 421 -12.45 14.37 3.59
N GLY A 422 -13.21 15.25 4.28
CA GLY A 422 -13.00 16.69 4.30
C GLY A 422 -14.33 17.42 4.23
N THR A 423 -14.33 18.73 3.95
CA THR A 423 -15.54 19.53 3.87
C THR A 423 -16.24 19.38 2.50
N ILE A 424 -17.50 19.79 2.43
CA ILE A 424 -18.23 19.90 1.15
C ILE A 424 -17.48 20.85 0.22
N ALA A 425 -17.05 22.03 0.72
CA ALA A 425 -16.28 22.99 -0.07
C ALA A 425 -15.00 22.40 -0.66
N GLU A 426 -14.21 21.67 0.14
CA GLU A 426 -12.99 21.00 -0.33
C GLU A 426 -13.32 19.98 -1.43
N ASN A 427 -14.38 19.23 -1.30
CA ASN A 427 -14.82 18.27 -2.32
C ASN A 427 -15.24 18.93 -3.63
N LEU A 428 -15.92 20.07 -3.59
CA LEU A 428 -16.29 20.82 -4.79
C LEU A 428 -15.06 21.47 -5.45
N ARG A 429 -14.11 21.99 -4.67
CA ARG A 429 -12.86 22.58 -5.16
C ARG A 429 -11.92 21.61 -5.86
N TYR A 430 -12.17 20.29 -5.78
CA TYR A 430 -11.50 19.36 -6.70
C TYR A 430 -11.77 19.65 -8.17
N GLY A 431 -12.91 20.27 -8.52
CA GLY A 431 -13.20 20.74 -9.86
C GLY A 431 -12.38 21.97 -10.25
N LYS A 432 -12.27 22.94 -9.33
CA LYS A 432 -11.54 24.20 -9.49
C LYS A 432 -11.02 24.64 -8.12
N GLU A 433 -9.70 24.62 -7.93
CA GLU A 433 -9.05 24.82 -6.63
C GLU A 433 -9.32 26.20 -6.01
N ASP A 434 -9.37 27.24 -6.85
CA ASP A 434 -9.59 28.64 -6.50
C ASP A 434 -11.06 29.09 -6.58
N ALA A 435 -12.00 28.13 -6.67
CA ALA A 435 -13.42 28.45 -6.74
C ALA A 435 -13.90 29.30 -5.56
N SER A 436 -14.56 30.43 -5.89
CA SER A 436 -15.15 31.31 -4.90
C SER A 436 -16.37 30.66 -4.22
N VAL A 437 -16.82 31.25 -3.11
CA VAL A 437 -18.00 30.73 -2.41
C VAL A 437 -19.26 30.87 -3.29
N GLU A 438 -19.32 31.96 -4.08
CA GLU A 438 -20.42 32.22 -5.01
C GLU A 438 -20.47 31.17 -6.12
N GLU A 439 -19.31 30.76 -6.67
CA GLU A 439 -19.21 29.69 -7.67
C GLU A 439 -19.64 28.33 -7.06
N LEU A 440 -19.28 28.06 -5.81
CA LEU A 440 -19.72 26.85 -5.10
C LEU A 440 -21.24 26.86 -4.87
N GLU A 441 -21.82 28.02 -4.47
CA GLU A 441 -23.27 28.17 -4.28
C GLU A 441 -24.02 27.99 -5.60
N GLN A 442 -23.53 28.58 -6.69
CA GLN A 442 -24.13 28.44 -8.01
C GLN A 442 -24.12 26.96 -8.48
N ALA A 443 -22.97 26.28 -8.34
CA ALA A 443 -22.88 24.88 -8.71
C ALA A 443 -23.77 23.98 -7.84
N ALA A 444 -23.89 24.28 -6.54
CA ALA A 444 -24.80 23.59 -5.65
C ALA A 444 -26.28 23.82 -6.02
N ASP A 445 -26.66 25.02 -6.47
CA ASP A 445 -28.00 25.31 -6.95
C ASP A 445 -28.33 24.54 -8.23
N ILE A 446 -27.40 24.56 -9.21
CA ILE A 446 -27.54 23.85 -10.48
C ILE A 446 -27.70 22.35 -10.24
N SER A 447 -26.84 21.76 -9.41
CA SER A 447 -26.85 20.33 -9.08
C SER A 447 -27.98 19.91 -8.12
N GLN A 448 -28.86 20.84 -7.72
CA GLN A 448 -29.89 20.63 -6.70
C GLN A 448 -29.33 20.15 -5.35
N ALA A 449 -28.08 20.50 -5.06
CA ALA A 449 -27.42 20.19 -3.78
C ALA A 449 -27.65 21.25 -2.71
N LYS A 450 -28.01 22.48 -3.11
CA LYS A 450 -28.10 23.66 -2.23
C LYS A 450 -29.04 23.43 -1.04
N GLU A 451 -30.21 22.86 -1.27
CA GLU A 451 -31.23 22.65 -0.22
C GLU A 451 -30.69 21.81 0.94
N PHE A 452 -30.05 20.67 0.65
CA PHE A 452 -29.50 19.83 1.71
C PHE A 452 -28.22 20.41 2.33
N ILE A 453 -27.43 21.20 1.58
CA ILE A 453 -26.26 21.90 2.13
C ILE A 453 -26.73 22.98 3.11
N ASP A 454 -27.70 23.80 2.71
CA ASP A 454 -28.24 24.86 3.57
C ASP A 454 -28.99 24.33 4.81
N SER A 455 -29.49 23.08 4.76
CA SER A 455 -30.08 22.40 5.91
C SER A 455 -29.05 21.95 6.95
N ARG A 456 -27.77 22.00 6.63
CA ARG A 456 -26.68 21.67 7.56
C ARG A 456 -26.23 22.92 8.33
N GLU A 457 -25.92 22.75 9.61
CA GLU A 457 -25.48 23.86 10.48
C GLU A 457 -24.20 24.55 9.94
N GLU A 458 -23.25 23.75 9.44
CA GLU A 458 -21.96 24.23 8.93
C GLU A 458 -21.99 24.48 7.39
N ARG A 459 -23.12 24.27 6.72
CA ARG A 459 -23.28 24.46 5.26
C ARG A 459 -22.15 23.80 4.45
N PHE A 460 -21.37 24.58 3.70
CA PHE A 460 -20.23 24.12 2.89
C PHE A 460 -19.05 23.61 3.72
N ASP A 461 -18.94 24.00 4.99
CA ASP A 461 -17.91 23.52 5.90
C ASP A 461 -18.29 22.19 6.59
N THR A 462 -19.50 21.66 6.31
CA THR A 462 -19.93 20.35 6.80
C THR A 462 -18.93 19.26 6.41
N HIS A 463 -18.43 18.53 7.41
CA HIS A 463 -17.46 17.47 7.23
C HIS A 463 -18.08 16.20 6.65
N LEU A 464 -17.47 15.67 5.59
CA LEU A 464 -17.81 14.41 4.96
C LEU A 464 -16.90 13.29 5.48
N ALA A 465 -17.51 12.19 5.89
CA ALA A 465 -16.80 10.98 6.25
C ALA A 465 -16.23 10.27 5.00
N GLU A 466 -15.38 9.28 5.20
CA GLU A 466 -14.78 8.48 4.12
C GLU A 466 -15.84 7.95 3.14
N GLY A 467 -15.62 8.21 1.85
CA GLY A 467 -16.56 7.86 0.79
C GLY A 467 -17.92 8.54 0.91
N GLY A 468 -18.05 9.62 1.71
CA GLY A 468 -19.30 10.31 1.97
C GLY A 468 -20.34 9.43 2.68
N SER A 469 -19.90 8.50 3.55
CA SER A 469 -20.79 7.50 4.20
C SER A 469 -21.90 8.12 5.06
N ASN A 470 -21.77 9.38 5.43
CA ASN A 470 -22.78 10.19 6.14
C ASN A 470 -23.78 10.91 5.22
N LEU A 471 -23.78 10.60 3.91
CA LEU A 471 -24.70 11.13 2.92
C LEU A 471 -25.50 10.02 2.24
N SER A 472 -26.72 10.34 1.78
CA SER A 472 -27.49 9.45 0.90
C SER A 472 -26.87 9.33 -0.49
N GLY A 473 -27.22 8.27 -1.26
CA GLY A 473 -26.71 8.07 -2.62
C GLY A 473 -27.00 9.27 -3.55
N GLY A 474 -28.21 9.81 -3.50
CA GLY A 474 -28.60 10.98 -4.28
C GLY A 474 -27.86 12.26 -3.87
N GLN A 475 -27.59 12.45 -2.57
CA GLN A 475 -26.77 13.59 -2.11
C GLN A 475 -25.33 13.51 -2.59
N LYS A 476 -24.71 12.31 -2.55
CA LYS A 476 -23.38 12.08 -3.11
C LYS A 476 -23.34 12.40 -4.60
N GLN A 477 -24.34 11.93 -5.34
CA GLN A 477 -24.40 12.14 -6.78
C GLN A 477 -24.53 13.62 -7.13
N ARG A 478 -25.42 14.36 -6.41
CA ARG A 478 -25.56 15.81 -6.60
C ARG A 478 -24.27 16.58 -6.31
N LEU A 479 -23.50 16.20 -5.28
CA LEU A 479 -22.18 16.80 -5.02
C LEU A 479 -21.15 16.43 -6.09
N SER A 480 -21.20 15.22 -6.63
CA SER A 480 -20.32 14.82 -7.75
C SER A 480 -20.63 15.63 -9.02
N ILE A 481 -21.91 15.91 -9.28
CA ILE A 481 -22.34 16.80 -10.38
C ILE A 481 -21.90 18.24 -10.11
N ALA A 482 -22.12 18.76 -8.88
CA ALA A 482 -21.66 20.09 -8.49
C ALA A 482 -20.16 20.29 -8.72
N ARG A 483 -19.34 19.29 -8.37
CA ARG A 483 -17.88 19.27 -8.61
C ARG A 483 -17.53 19.45 -10.10
N ALA A 484 -18.29 18.79 -11.00
CA ALA A 484 -18.09 18.93 -12.43
C ALA A 484 -18.56 20.30 -12.94
N VAL A 485 -19.66 20.85 -12.39
CA VAL A 485 -20.19 22.18 -12.74
C VAL A 485 -19.22 23.29 -12.32
N VAL A 486 -18.64 23.22 -11.10
CA VAL A 486 -17.62 24.19 -10.62
C VAL A 486 -16.42 24.26 -11.57
N LYS A 487 -16.10 23.15 -12.25
CA LYS A 487 -14.96 23.07 -13.16
C LYS A 487 -15.17 23.86 -14.44
N ASP A 488 -16.42 24.06 -14.89
CA ASP A 488 -16.81 24.73 -16.13
C ASP A 488 -16.09 24.15 -17.38
N PRO A 489 -16.27 22.83 -17.65
CA PRO A 489 -15.55 22.15 -18.73
C PRO A 489 -16.21 22.37 -20.10
N ASP A 490 -15.43 22.14 -21.18
CA ASP A 490 -15.91 22.18 -22.57
C ASP A 490 -16.82 20.97 -22.90
N ILE A 491 -16.63 19.83 -22.21
CA ILE A 491 -17.37 18.58 -22.41
C ILE A 491 -17.78 18.00 -21.05
N PHE A 492 -19.08 17.79 -20.86
CA PHE A 492 -19.62 17.06 -19.70
C PHE A 492 -19.87 15.60 -20.06
N ILE A 493 -19.47 14.68 -19.19
CA ILE A 493 -19.73 13.25 -19.32
C ILE A 493 -20.45 12.74 -18.08
N PHE A 494 -21.69 12.28 -18.26
CA PHE A 494 -22.53 11.68 -17.24
C PHE A 494 -22.60 10.16 -17.45
N ASP A 495 -21.82 9.38 -16.70
CA ASP A 495 -21.86 7.93 -16.79
C ASP A 495 -22.89 7.37 -15.81
N ASP A 496 -24.13 7.16 -16.29
CA ASP A 496 -25.31 6.68 -15.53
C ASP A 496 -25.56 7.43 -14.20
N SER A 497 -25.22 8.72 -14.19
CA SER A 497 -25.15 9.54 -12.97
C SER A 497 -26.51 9.98 -12.45
N PHE A 498 -27.57 9.84 -13.23
CA PHE A 498 -28.94 10.24 -12.88
C PHE A 498 -29.75 9.11 -12.23
N SER A 499 -29.29 7.86 -12.33
CA SER A 499 -30.02 6.68 -11.84
C SER A 499 -30.26 6.66 -10.33
N ALA A 500 -29.40 7.34 -9.54
CA ALA A 500 -29.53 7.46 -8.10
C ALA A 500 -30.45 8.62 -7.63
N LEU A 501 -30.99 9.41 -8.58
CA LEU A 501 -31.86 10.54 -8.30
C LEU A 501 -33.33 10.16 -8.45
N ASP A 502 -34.19 10.81 -7.67
CA ASP A 502 -35.62 10.74 -7.90
C ASP A 502 -36.02 11.51 -9.19
N TYR A 503 -37.13 11.13 -9.77
CA TYR A 503 -37.57 11.64 -11.09
C TYR A 503 -37.69 13.17 -11.12
N LYS A 504 -38.22 13.80 -10.05
CA LYS A 504 -38.41 15.24 -9.97
C LYS A 504 -37.10 16.00 -9.91
N THR A 505 -36.16 15.50 -9.08
CA THR A 505 -34.81 16.06 -8.95
C THR A 505 -34.05 15.90 -10.27
N ASP A 506 -34.12 14.74 -10.92
CA ASP A 506 -33.49 14.48 -12.23
C ASP A 506 -33.97 15.46 -13.29
N ALA A 507 -35.31 15.61 -13.48
CA ALA A 507 -35.86 16.53 -14.46
C ALA A 507 -35.49 18.00 -14.21
N THR A 508 -35.52 18.43 -12.94
CA THR A 508 -35.15 19.81 -12.56
C THR A 508 -33.66 20.07 -12.80
N LEU A 509 -32.82 19.12 -12.41
CA LEU A 509 -31.38 19.21 -12.61
C LEU A 509 -31.00 19.29 -14.09
N ARG A 510 -31.55 18.43 -14.93
CA ARG A 510 -31.29 18.46 -16.39
C ARG A 510 -31.72 19.80 -17.02
N LYS A 511 -32.86 20.33 -16.62
CA LYS A 511 -33.32 21.65 -17.10
C LYS A 511 -32.31 22.75 -16.69
N ARG A 512 -31.86 22.76 -15.44
CA ARG A 512 -30.88 23.73 -14.94
C ARG A 512 -29.51 23.54 -15.61
N LEU A 513 -29.06 22.30 -15.81
CA LEU A 513 -27.82 22.01 -16.54
C LEU A 513 -27.88 22.60 -17.97
N LYS A 514 -28.95 22.38 -18.70
CA LYS A 514 -29.11 22.91 -20.07
C LYS A 514 -29.03 24.44 -20.14
N GLU A 515 -29.47 25.16 -19.09
CA GLU A 515 -29.37 26.62 -19.00
C GLU A 515 -27.90 27.10 -18.84
N VAL A 516 -27.01 26.28 -18.23
CA VAL A 516 -25.64 26.64 -17.91
C VAL A 516 -24.63 26.02 -18.86
N THR A 517 -24.95 24.85 -19.43
CA THR A 517 -24.05 24.14 -20.36
C THR A 517 -24.31 24.51 -21.82
N GLY A 518 -24.96 25.66 -22.11
CA GLY A 518 -25.43 26.03 -23.44
C GLY A 518 -24.38 25.96 -24.56
N ASP A 519 -23.12 26.18 -24.24
CA ASP A 519 -22.00 26.10 -25.20
C ASP A 519 -21.16 24.82 -25.05
N ALA A 520 -21.37 24.04 -23.99
CA ALA A 520 -20.62 22.82 -23.72
C ALA A 520 -21.33 21.58 -24.31
N THR A 521 -20.54 20.63 -24.80
CA THR A 521 -21.03 19.35 -25.26
C THR A 521 -21.38 18.46 -24.07
N VAL A 522 -22.56 17.83 -24.11
CA VAL A 522 -23.03 16.98 -23.02
C VAL A 522 -23.19 15.54 -23.50
N LEU A 523 -22.53 14.62 -22.86
CA LEU A 523 -22.61 13.18 -23.10
C LEU A 523 -23.32 12.49 -21.94
N ILE A 524 -24.41 11.78 -22.21
CA ILE A 524 -25.20 11.12 -21.17
C ILE A 524 -25.26 9.62 -21.45
N VAL A 525 -24.68 8.82 -20.62
CA VAL A 525 -24.95 7.37 -20.54
C VAL A 525 -26.14 7.18 -19.62
N ALA A 526 -27.21 6.58 -20.11
CA ALA A 526 -28.41 6.33 -19.32
C ALA A 526 -28.97 4.93 -19.55
N GLN A 527 -29.67 4.44 -18.54
CA GLN A 527 -30.47 3.22 -18.58
C GLN A 527 -31.97 3.54 -18.74
N ARG A 528 -32.37 4.79 -18.45
CA ARG A 528 -33.77 5.25 -18.53
C ARG A 528 -34.01 6.11 -19.75
N VAL A 529 -34.99 5.73 -20.55
CA VAL A 529 -35.39 6.51 -21.75
C VAL A 529 -35.84 7.92 -21.37
N GLY A 530 -36.59 8.07 -20.26
CA GLY A 530 -37.05 9.38 -19.79
C GLY A 530 -35.93 10.38 -19.45
N THR A 531 -34.68 9.89 -19.24
CA THR A 531 -33.53 10.76 -19.01
C THR A 531 -32.94 11.34 -20.31
N ILE A 532 -33.18 10.69 -21.44
CA ILE A 532 -32.50 10.98 -22.72
C ILE A 532 -33.41 11.39 -23.88
N MET A 533 -34.74 11.40 -23.69
CA MET A 533 -35.70 11.69 -24.78
C MET A 533 -35.56 13.12 -25.35
N ASP A 534 -35.01 14.06 -24.58
CA ASP A 534 -34.76 15.44 -25.01
C ASP A 534 -33.34 15.66 -25.57
N ALA A 535 -32.55 14.59 -25.77
CA ALA A 535 -31.20 14.68 -26.34
C ALA A 535 -31.29 15.01 -27.86
N ASP A 536 -30.35 15.82 -28.35
CA ASP A 536 -30.25 16.18 -29.76
C ASP A 536 -29.94 14.94 -30.62
N GLN A 537 -29.24 13.98 -30.05
CA GLN A 537 -28.97 12.69 -30.68
C GLN A 537 -28.89 11.58 -29.64
N ILE A 538 -29.53 10.46 -29.94
CA ILE A 538 -29.46 9.23 -29.16
C ILE A 538 -28.73 8.17 -30.00
N ILE A 539 -27.71 7.54 -29.40
CA ILE A 539 -26.93 6.44 -29.97
C ILE A 539 -27.32 5.16 -29.23
N VAL A 540 -27.86 4.20 -29.97
CA VAL A 540 -28.23 2.89 -29.43
C VAL A 540 -27.04 1.95 -29.62
N LEU A 541 -26.51 1.43 -28.50
CA LEU A 541 -25.40 0.47 -28.50
C LEU A 541 -25.91 -0.93 -28.18
N ASP A 542 -25.52 -1.89 -29.00
CA ASP A 542 -25.71 -3.30 -28.73
C ASP A 542 -24.45 -4.09 -29.10
N GLN A 543 -24.01 -4.98 -28.20
CA GLN A 543 -22.82 -5.82 -28.37
C GLN A 543 -21.57 -5.05 -28.87
N GLY A 544 -21.37 -3.82 -28.40
CA GLY A 544 -20.21 -2.99 -28.75
C GLY A 544 -20.31 -2.27 -30.10
N GLU A 545 -21.46 -2.32 -30.79
CA GLU A 545 -21.71 -1.66 -32.07
C GLU A 545 -22.84 -0.61 -31.98
N ILE A 546 -22.80 0.39 -32.84
CA ILE A 546 -23.90 1.35 -32.98
C ILE A 546 -24.98 0.72 -33.89
N VAL A 547 -26.13 0.37 -33.30
CA VAL A 547 -27.26 -0.25 -34.01
C VAL A 547 -28.39 0.73 -34.34
N GLY A 548 -28.33 1.96 -33.82
CA GLY A 548 -29.30 3.01 -34.12
C GLY A 548 -28.75 4.39 -33.74
N ARG A 549 -29.18 5.41 -34.51
CA ARG A 549 -28.80 6.80 -34.29
C ARG A 549 -29.92 7.72 -34.75
N GLY A 550 -30.36 8.66 -33.92
CA GLY A 550 -31.40 9.62 -34.23
C GLY A 550 -31.97 10.30 -33.00
N THR A 551 -33.03 11.05 -33.15
CA THR A 551 -33.86 11.58 -32.06
C THR A 551 -34.73 10.49 -31.43
N HIS A 552 -35.38 10.79 -30.31
CA HIS A 552 -36.34 9.87 -29.69
C HIS A 552 -37.41 9.40 -30.66
N ASP A 553 -38.05 10.33 -31.35
CA ASP A 553 -39.18 10.04 -32.28
C ASP A 553 -38.70 9.20 -33.48
N GLU A 554 -37.56 9.55 -34.07
CA GLU A 554 -36.96 8.80 -35.17
C GLU A 554 -36.62 7.36 -34.79
N LEU A 555 -36.08 7.15 -33.60
CA LEU A 555 -35.70 5.82 -33.09
C LEU A 555 -36.92 4.99 -32.68
N MET A 556 -37.96 5.62 -32.17
CA MET A 556 -39.23 4.94 -31.89
C MET A 556 -39.88 4.39 -33.16
N GLU A 557 -39.69 5.05 -34.33
CA GLU A 557 -40.19 4.58 -35.61
C GLU A 557 -39.25 3.56 -36.28
N SER A 558 -37.94 3.79 -36.25
CA SER A 558 -36.97 3.08 -37.08
C SER A 558 -36.19 1.97 -36.38
N ASN A 559 -36.08 1.99 -35.05
CA ASN A 559 -35.20 1.07 -34.32
C ASN A 559 -35.98 0.16 -33.38
N GLU A 560 -35.94 -1.15 -33.61
CA GLU A 560 -36.65 -2.15 -32.81
C GLU A 560 -36.09 -2.27 -31.39
N ILE A 561 -34.77 -2.28 -31.24
CA ILE A 561 -34.09 -2.40 -29.94
C ILE A 561 -34.44 -1.19 -29.06
N TYR A 562 -34.38 0.03 -29.61
CA TYR A 562 -34.76 1.23 -28.87
C TYR A 562 -36.22 1.19 -28.41
N ARG A 563 -37.12 0.77 -29.32
CA ARG A 563 -38.56 0.64 -29.04
C ARG A 563 -38.85 -0.39 -27.95
N GLU A 564 -38.17 -1.52 -27.96
CA GLU A 564 -38.29 -2.52 -26.91
C GLU A 564 -37.86 -1.96 -25.55
N ILE A 565 -36.71 -1.25 -25.49
CA ILE A 565 -36.22 -0.60 -24.26
C ILE A 565 -37.23 0.44 -23.78
N ALA A 566 -37.75 1.28 -24.67
CA ALA A 566 -38.72 2.32 -24.33
C ALA A 566 -40.04 1.74 -23.82
N ASN A 567 -40.62 0.77 -24.53
CA ASN A 567 -41.88 0.13 -24.16
C ASN A 567 -41.75 -0.62 -22.81
N SER A 568 -40.67 -1.32 -22.58
CA SER A 568 -40.44 -2.02 -21.31
C SER A 568 -40.41 -1.11 -20.06
N GLN A 569 -40.13 0.19 -20.27
CA GLN A 569 -40.12 1.20 -19.22
C GLN A 569 -41.44 2.00 -19.12
N LEU A 570 -42.16 2.15 -20.22
CA LEU A 570 -43.45 2.85 -20.26
C LEU A 570 -44.59 1.95 -19.77
N ASP A 571 -44.52 0.63 -20.00
CA ASP A 571 -45.53 -0.34 -19.57
C ASP A 571 -45.44 -0.69 -18.07
N SER A 572 -44.50 -0.14 -17.32
CA SER A 572 -44.40 -0.31 -15.86
C SER A 572 -45.40 0.63 -15.17
N PRO A 573 -46.41 0.13 -14.39
CA PRO A 573 -47.55 0.91 -13.86
C PRO A 573 -47.21 2.00 -12.83
N SER A 574 -45.96 2.39 -12.68
CA SER A 574 -45.49 3.34 -11.68
C SER A 574 -45.43 4.82 -12.11
N LEU A 575 -45.92 5.19 -13.32
CA LEU A 575 -45.85 6.57 -13.83
C LEU A 575 -47.19 7.25 -14.06
N THR A 576 -48.34 6.66 -13.67
CA THR A 576 -49.68 7.25 -13.93
C THR A 576 -50.52 7.55 -12.69
N GLU A 577 -49.99 7.47 -11.45
CA GLU A 577 -50.75 7.94 -10.27
C GLU A 577 -49.74 8.53 -9.22
N GLU A 578 -49.66 9.87 -9.21
CA GLU A 578 -49.77 10.87 -8.12
C GLU A 578 -49.19 12.22 -8.53
#